data_3d4e073b00f2856604c44707f9dde755
#
_entry.id   3d4e073b00f2856604c44707f9dde755
#
_cell.length_a   1.000
_cell.length_b   1.000
_cell.length_c   1.000
_cell.angle_alpha   90.00
_cell.angle_beta   90.00
_cell.angle_gamma   90.00
#
_symmetry.space_group_name_H-M   'P 1'
#
loop_
_entity.id
_entity.type
_entity.pdbx_description
1 polymer ?
#
loop_
_entity_poly.entity_id
_entity_poly.type
_entity_poly.pdbx_seq_one_letter_code
_entity_poly.pdbx_strand_id
1 'polypeptide(L)'
;MLFLQSHEVSTSHATKIFKTYGNKSIQIVQENPYRLADDIWGIGFKTADQIAEKLGFEKDRFIRLRSGILYALNKLSEDGHCFAVREQLIQKAKELLEIDIPELEITLDEMMRTGDVIRYEEAIYLPPFYYSETGCAKRLLQLMEEKKKTEIDTEKIVQTVIQNSEIFYDEIQTEAIRTAVISKVMILTGGPGTGKTTTTMG
;
A
#
# COMPACT_ATOMS: atom_id res chain seq x y z
N MET A 1 24.12 21.26 5.58
CA MET A 1 24.78 20.28 6.46
C MET A 1 25.01 20.84 7.87
N LEU A 2 25.78 21.91 8.05
CA LEU A 2 26.05 22.47 9.39
C LEU A 2 24.79 22.79 10.19
N PHE A 3 23.76 23.36 9.58
CA PHE A 3 22.49 23.68 10.24
C PHE A 3 21.83 22.43 10.84
N LEU A 4 21.72 21.34 10.11
CA LEU A 4 21.11 20.10 10.63
C LEU A 4 21.95 19.48 11.75
N GLN A 5 23.27 19.54 11.64
CA GLN A 5 24.20 19.07 12.67
C GLN A 5 24.19 19.91 13.93
N SER A 6 24.03 21.25 13.83
CA SER A 6 23.88 22.14 15.00
C SER A 6 22.60 21.87 15.81
N HIS A 7 21.60 21.18 15.19
CA HIS A 7 20.39 20.72 15.85
C HIS A 7 20.44 19.21 16.15
N GLU A 8 21.64 18.65 16.33
CA GLU A 8 21.86 17.24 16.72
C GLU A 8 21.29 16.19 15.74
N VAL A 9 21.02 16.57 14.49
CA VAL A 9 20.67 15.60 13.45
C VAL A 9 21.92 14.83 13.05
N SER A 10 21.85 13.50 13.07
CA SER A 10 23.02 12.65 12.77
C SER A 10 23.58 12.95 11.37
N THR A 11 24.89 12.81 11.20
CA THR A 11 25.55 13.00 9.90
C THR A 11 24.95 12.14 8.80
N SER A 12 24.54 10.91 9.14
CA SER A 12 23.90 9.99 8.20
C SER A 12 22.56 10.55 7.71
N HIS A 13 21.69 11.02 8.61
CA HIS A 13 20.41 11.62 8.25
C HIS A 13 20.61 12.95 7.50
N ALA A 14 21.50 13.82 7.96
CA ALA A 14 21.81 15.08 7.27
C ALA A 14 22.30 14.85 5.83
N THR A 15 23.11 13.80 5.60
CA THR A 15 23.57 13.42 4.25
C THR A 15 22.42 12.93 3.37
N LYS A 16 21.51 12.09 3.90
CA LYS A 16 20.32 11.63 3.15
C LYS A 16 19.42 12.81 2.78
N ILE A 17 19.15 13.70 3.75
CA ILE A 17 18.33 14.90 3.56
C ILE A 17 18.91 15.78 2.46
N PHE A 18 20.22 16.04 2.52
CA PHE A 18 20.88 16.85 1.52
C PHE A 18 20.93 16.20 0.13
N LYS A 19 21.11 14.88 0.05
CA LYS A 19 21.07 14.15 -1.22
C LYS A 19 19.68 14.22 -1.88
N THR A 20 18.61 14.24 -1.09
CA THR A 20 17.23 14.28 -1.60
C THR A 20 16.81 15.69 -2.00
N TYR A 21 17.08 16.69 -1.17
CA TYR A 21 16.54 18.06 -1.36
C TYR A 21 17.58 19.10 -1.79
N GLY A 22 18.86 18.76 -1.74
CA GLY A 22 19.95 19.68 -2.11
C GLY A 22 19.94 20.96 -1.27
N ASN A 23 20.04 22.09 -1.93
CA ASN A 23 20.05 23.41 -1.28
C ASN A 23 18.70 23.80 -0.62
N LYS A 24 17.60 23.10 -0.95
CA LYS A 24 16.28 23.33 -0.34
C LYS A 24 16.08 22.57 0.97
N SER A 25 17.07 21.77 1.40
CA SER A 25 16.95 20.91 2.59
C SER A 25 16.50 21.66 3.83
N ILE A 26 17.11 22.82 4.12
CA ILE A 26 16.80 23.61 5.31
C ILE A 26 15.37 24.14 5.24
N GLN A 27 15.00 24.72 4.12
CA GLN A 27 13.66 25.27 3.91
C GLN A 27 12.58 24.20 4.09
N ILE A 28 12.73 23.04 3.42
CA ILE A 28 11.75 21.94 3.47
C ILE A 28 11.61 21.40 4.89
N VAL A 29 12.71 21.20 5.59
CA VAL A 29 12.69 20.67 6.95
C VAL A 29 12.12 21.69 7.96
N GLN A 30 12.32 22.99 7.74
CA GLN A 30 11.72 24.06 8.55
C GLN A 30 10.22 24.26 8.25
N GLU A 31 9.78 24.02 7.01
CA GLU A 31 8.37 24.10 6.64
C GLU A 31 7.57 22.89 7.15
N ASN A 32 8.09 21.69 6.94
CA ASN A 32 7.46 20.45 7.39
C ASN A 32 8.50 19.31 7.53
N PRO A 33 9.02 19.06 8.74
CA PRO A 33 10.01 18.01 8.97
C PRO A 33 9.49 16.59 8.73
N TYR A 34 8.17 16.37 8.76
CA TYR A 34 7.57 15.04 8.55
C TYR A 34 7.64 14.58 7.09
N ARG A 35 7.87 15.50 6.15
CA ARG A 35 8.20 15.13 4.76
C ARG A 35 9.43 14.23 4.65
N LEU A 36 10.31 14.27 5.64
CA LEU A 36 11.47 13.37 5.69
C LEU A 36 11.05 11.89 5.73
N ALA A 37 9.92 11.59 6.40
CA ALA A 37 9.39 10.23 6.47
C ALA A 37 8.71 9.77 5.17
N ASP A 38 8.14 10.72 4.42
CA ASP A 38 7.46 10.44 3.16
C ASP A 38 8.47 10.30 1.99
N ASP A 39 9.48 11.19 1.96
CA ASP A 39 10.35 11.39 0.79
C ASP A 39 11.69 10.62 0.89
N ILE A 40 12.12 10.18 2.09
CA ILE A 40 13.47 9.61 2.31
C ILE A 40 13.41 8.19 2.87
N TRP A 41 13.77 7.24 2.04
CA TRP A 41 13.83 5.85 2.47
C TRP A 41 14.78 5.64 3.66
N GLY A 42 14.26 5.00 4.73
CA GLY A 42 14.98 4.75 5.98
C GLY A 42 14.99 5.94 6.96
N ILE A 43 14.16 6.98 6.73
CA ILE A 43 13.72 7.92 7.74
C ILE A 43 12.23 7.65 7.99
N GLY A 44 11.90 7.01 9.10
CA GLY A 44 10.50 6.80 9.49
C GLY A 44 9.96 7.96 10.33
N PHE A 45 8.64 7.92 10.61
CA PHE A 45 7.95 8.95 11.41
C PHE A 45 8.68 9.28 12.73
N LYS A 46 9.06 8.26 13.52
CA LYS A 46 9.76 8.50 14.80
C LYS A 46 11.04 9.31 14.65
N THR A 47 11.81 9.05 13.60
CA THR A 47 13.04 9.81 13.33
C THR A 47 12.72 11.24 12.88
N ALA A 48 11.69 11.41 12.04
CA ALA A 48 11.23 12.73 11.61
C ALA A 48 10.68 13.54 12.80
N ASP A 49 9.94 12.92 13.70
CA ASP A 49 9.40 13.53 14.93
C ASP A 49 10.54 14.01 15.87
N GLN A 50 11.57 13.18 16.07
CA GLN A 50 12.76 13.57 16.82
C GLN A 50 13.53 14.74 16.18
N ILE A 51 13.61 14.75 14.85
CA ILE A 51 14.23 15.86 14.11
C ILE A 51 13.38 17.13 14.27
N ALA A 52 12.06 17.02 14.18
CA ALA A 52 11.12 18.11 14.40
C ALA A 52 11.28 18.73 15.79
N GLU A 53 11.35 17.90 16.83
CA GLU A 53 11.57 18.33 18.22
C GLU A 53 12.89 19.10 18.37
N LYS A 54 14.00 18.56 17.86
CA LYS A 54 15.32 19.20 17.91
C LYS A 54 15.41 20.51 17.15
N LEU A 55 14.59 20.69 16.14
CA LEU A 55 14.46 21.93 15.37
C LEU A 55 13.51 22.95 16.03
N GLY A 56 12.92 22.58 17.18
CA GLY A 56 11.92 23.43 17.85
C GLY A 56 10.63 23.57 17.04
N PHE A 57 10.28 22.55 16.26
CA PHE A 57 9.07 22.53 15.46
C PHE A 57 7.86 22.21 16.35
N GLU A 58 7.41 23.21 17.11
CA GLU A 58 6.18 23.09 17.91
C GLU A 58 4.92 23.44 17.11
N LYS A 59 5.08 23.89 15.86
CA LYS A 59 4.19 24.90 15.29
C LYS A 59 2.92 24.36 14.64
N ASP A 60 2.87 23.10 14.26
CA ASP A 60 1.63 22.63 13.69
C ASP A 60 1.30 21.21 14.21
N ARG A 61 0.55 21.23 15.31
CA ARG A 61 0.06 20.01 15.93
C ARG A 61 -0.71 19.16 14.91
N PHE A 62 -1.45 19.80 14.00
CA PHE A 62 -2.15 19.11 12.93
C PHE A 62 -1.20 18.36 11.97
N ILE A 63 -0.10 18.99 11.55
CA ILE A 63 0.91 18.34 10.68
C ILE A 63 1.49 17.10 11.37
N ARG A 64 1.81 17.19 12.65
CA ARG A 64 2.32 16.05 13.44
C ARG A 64 1.31 14.92 13.51
N LEU A 65 0.06 15.24 13.88
CA LEU A 65 -1.00 14.24 14.02
C LEU A 65 -1.32 13.56 12.67
N ARG A 66 -1.45 14.36 11.62
CA ARG A 66 -1.66 13.90 10.25
C ARG A 66 -0.56 12.92 9.83
N SER A 67 0.69 13.29 10.00
CA SER A 67 1.83 12.44 9.62
C SER A 67 1.90 11.16 10.45
N GLY A 68 1.56 11.23 11.73
CA GLY A 68 1.47 10.05 12.60
C GLY A 68 0.35 9.10 12.21
N ILE A 69 -0.83 9.61 11.86
CA ILE A 69 -1.96 8.80 11.37
C ILE A 69 -1.60 8.14 10.03
N LEU A 70 -1.00 8.87 9.09
CA LEU A 70 -0.54 8.30 7.82
C LEU A 70 0.51 7.21 8.05
N TYR A 71 1.45 7.43 8.95
CA TYR A 71 2.45 6.43 9.31
C TYR A 71 1.82 5.17 9.93
N ALA A 72 0.85 5.33 10.83
CA ALA A 72 0.13 4.21 11.42
C ALA A 72 -0.60 3.39 10.35
N LEU A 73 -1.25 4.05 9.39
CA LEU A 73 -1.93 3.41 8.28
C LEU A 73 -0.94 2.71 7.31
N ASN A 74 0.21 3.33 7.03
CA ASN A 74 1.28 2.71 6.25
C ASN A 74 1.84 1.44 6.94
N LYS A 75 2.00 1.47 8.27
CA LYS A 75 2.45 0.28 9.02
C LYS A 75 1.47 -0.88 8.94
N LEU A 76 0.18 -0.61 8.99
CA LEU A 76 -0.84 -1.64 8.79
C LEU A 76 -0.78 -2.21 7.36
N SER A 77 -0.44 -1.39 6.37
CA SER A 77 -0.28 -1.87 4.99
C SER A 77 0.98 -2.73 4.80
N GLU A 78 2.06 -2.48 5.52
CA GLU A 78 3.26 -3.36 5.54
C GLU A 78 2.92 -4.75 6.13
N ASP A 79 1.95 -4.82 7.05
CA ASP A 79 1.42 -6.07 7.60
C ASP A 79 0.42 -6.78 6.65
N GLY A 80 0.21 -6.25 5.44
CA GLY A 80 -0.63 -6.82 4.39
C GLY A 80 -2.08 -6.31 4.37
N HIS A 81 -2.40 -5.25 5.12
CA HIS A 81 -3.74 -4.66 5.15
C HIS A 81 -3.89 -3.57 4.07
N CYS A 82 -4.95 -3.63 3.26
CA CYS A 82 -5.27 -2.56 2.30
C CYS A 82 -5.92 -1.35 2.97
N PHE A 83 -6.55 -1.54 4.12
CA PHE A 83 -7.25 -0.52 4.90
C PHE A 83 -7.15 -0.79 6.40
N ALA A 84 -7.56 0.17 7.20
CA ALA A 84 -7.77 0.01 8.64
C ALA A 84 -9.21 0.36 9.02
N VAL A 85 -9.76 -0.29 10.03
CA VAL A 85 -10.99 0.16 10.69
C VAL A 85 -10.66 1.37 11.55
N ARG A 86 -11.58 2.36 11.60
CA ARG A 86 -11.37 3.64 12.29
C ARG A 86 -10.82 3.48 13.71
N GLU A 87 -11.46 2.64 14.52
CA GLU A 87 -11.05 2.40 15.91
C GLU A 87 -9.62 1.86 16.02
N GLN A 88 -9.27 0.89 15.16
CA GLN A 88 -7.94 0.30 15.12
C GLN A 88 -6.87 1.33 14.74
N LEU A 89 -7.17 2.17 13.74
CA LEU A 89 -6.26 3.23 13.30
C LEU A 89 -6.02 4.27 14.38
N ILE A 90 -7.08 4.75 15.03
CA ILE A 90 -7.01 5.72 16.13
C ILE A 90 -6.22 5.15 17.31
N GLN A 91 -6.46 3.90 17.68
CA GLN A 91 -5.71 3.26 18.77
C GLN A 91 -4.22 3.15 18.44
N LYS A 92 -3.88 2.75 17.20
CA LYS A 92 -2.50 2.67 16.74
C LYS A 92 -1.81 4.04 16.71
N ALA A 93 -2.53 5.07 16.25
CA ALA A 93 -2.03 6.45 16.24
C ALA A 93 -1.84 7.00 17.67
N LYS A 94 -2.75 6.69 18.60
CA LYS A 94 -2.64 7.06 20.02
C LYS A 94 -1.36 6.50 20.65
N GLU A 95 -1.10 5.21 20.44
CA GLU A 95 0.12 4.56 20.94
C GLU A 95 1.41 5.16 20.36
N LEU A 96 1.36 5.56 19.08
CA LEU A 96 2.50 6.15 18.38
C LEU A 96 2.80 7.59 18.82
N LEU A 97 1.77 8.39 18.98
CA LEU A 97 1.84 9.84 19.16
C LEU A 97 1.76 10.25 20.64
N GLU A 98 1.29 9.35 21.51
CA GLU A 98 1.05 9.58 22.95
C GLU A 98 0.09 10.77 23.19
N ILE A 99 -1.00 10.83 22.37
CA ILE A 99 -1.99 11.91 22.36
C ILE A 99 -3.39 11.36 22.62
N ASP A 100 -4.28 12.22 23.12
CA ASP A 100 -5.65 11.85 23.43
C ASP A 100 -6.50 11.59 22.16
N ILE A 101 -7.40 10.62 22.26
CA ILE A 101 -8.28 10.18 21.17
C ILE A 101 -9.09 11.32 20.52
N PRO A 102 -9.71 12.27 21.25
CA PRO A 102 -10.53 13.33 20.64
C PRO A 102 -9.78 14.15 19.57
N GLU A 103 -8.49 14.42 19.78
CA GLU A 103 -7.71 15.19 18.82
C GLU A 103 -7.37 14.39 17.57
N LEU A 104 -7.11 13.09 17.74
CA LEU A 104 -6.88 12.18 16.62
C LEU A 104 -8.14 12.01 15.77
N GLU A 105 -9.30 11.95 16.39
CA GLU A 105 -10.59 11.86 15.70
C GLU A 105 -10.86 13.11 14.85
N ILE A 106 -10.66 14.30 15.43
CA ILE A 106 -10.81 15.57 14.71
C ILE A 106 -9.84 15.65 13.53
N THR A 107 -8.58 15.25 13.76
CA THR A 107 -7.56 15.24 12.70
C THR A 107 -7.92 14.26 11.59
N LEU A 108 -8.37 13.05 11.94
CA LEU A 108 -8.76 12.05 10.95
C LEU A 108 -9.97 12.50 10.12
N ASP A 109 -10.94 13.16 10.74
CA ASP A 109 -12.10 13.73 10.03
C ASP A 109 -11.67 14.82 9.03
N GLU A 110 -10.74 15.67 9.42
CA GLU A 110 -10.15 16.67 8.51
C GLU A 110 -9.36 16.01 7.36
N MET A 111 -8.58 14.96 7.65
CA MET A 111 -7.86 14.20 6.62
C MET A 111 -8.79 13.52 5.61
N MET A 112 -9.96 13.07 6.04
CA MET A 112 -11.00 12.57 5.13
C MET A 112 -11.58 13.69 4.27
N ARG A 113 -11.79 14.86 4.85
CA ARG A 113 -12.30 16.05 4.14
C ARG A 113 -11.32 16.58 3.10
N THR A 114 -10.01 16.56 3.39
CA THR A 114 -8.94 17.01 2.46
C THR A 114 -8.54 15.95 1.44
N GLY A 115 -8.96 14.69 1.63
CA GLY A 115 -8.61 13.59 0.73
C GLY A 115 -7.24 12.95 1.02
N ASP A 116 -6.62 13.25 2.15
CA ASP A 116 -5.39 12.60 2.60
C ASP A 116 -5.60 11.10 2.87
N VAL A 117 -6.79 10.74 3.30
CA VAL A 117 -7.28 9.37 3.41
C VAL A 117 -8.68 9.27 2.81
N ILE A 118 -9.07 8.08 2.40
CA ILE A 118 -10.40 7.81 1.83
C ILE A 118 -11.16 6.90 2.77
N ARG A 119 -12.37 7.32 3.15
CA ARG A 119 -13.32 6.48 3.86
C ARG A 119 -14.25 5.79 2.88
N TYR A 120 -14.39 4.49 3.03
CA TYR A 120 -15.43 3.69 2.40
C TYR A 120 -16.08 2.81 3.46
N GLU A 121 -17.33 3.08 3.79
CA GLU A 121 -18.02 2.48 4.93
C GLU A 121 -17.22 2.64 6.24
N GLU A 122 -16.79 1.54 6.85
CA GLU A 122 -15.97 1.55 8.06
C GLU A 122 -14.45 1.48 7.78
N ALA A 123 -14.07 1.33 6.52
CA ALA A 123 -12.69 1.20 6.10
C ALA A 123 -12.05 2.57 5.77
N ILE A 124 -10.88 2.81 6.33
CA ILE A 124 -10.03 3.97 6.05
C ILE A 124 -8.83 3.52 5.22
N TYR A 125 -8.67 4.11 4.06
CA TYR A 125 -7.63 3.77 3.08
C TYR A 125 -6.62 4.90 2.89
N LEU A 126 -5.39 4.53 2.61
CA LEU A 126 -4.53 5.41 1.82
C LEU A 126 -5.07 5.48 0.38
N PRO A 127 -5.09 6.66 -0.27
CA PRO A 127 -5.65 6.82 -1.61
C PRO A 127 -5.13 5.82 -2.65
N PRO A 128 -3.83 5.48 -2.72
CA PRO A 128 -3.34 4.50 -3.68
C PRO A 128 -3.97 3.11 -3.52
N PHE A 129 -4.21 2.65 -2.29
CA PHE A 129 -4.83 1.34 -2.04
C PHE A 129 -6.30 1.33 -2.45
N TYR A 130 -7.05 2.39 -2.09
CA TYR A 130 -8.45 2.51 -2.49
C TYR A 130 -8.62 2.49 -4.01
N TYR A 131 -7.85 3.30 -4.73
CA TYR A 131 -7.95 3.37 -6.19
C TYR A 131 -7.43 2.10 -6.86
N SER A 132 -6.44 1.42 -6.31
CA SER A 132 -5.97 0.14 -6.82
C SER A 132 -7.03 -0.94 -6.66
N GLU A 133 -7.67 -1.04 -5.50
CA GLU A 133 -8.69 -2.04 -5.21
C GLU A 133 -9.95 -1.82 -6.06
N THR A 134 -10.47 -0.60 -6.09
CA THR A 134 -11.64 -0.26 -6.90
C THR A 134 -11.36 -0.35 -8.40
N GLY A 135 -10.17 0.03 -8.83
CA GLY A 135 -9.72 -0.10 -10.23
C GLY A 135 -9.61 -1.56 -10.67
N CYS A 136 -9.06 -2.41 -9.81
CA CYS A 136 -8.98 -3.86 -10.02
C CYS A 136 -10.38 -4.48 -10.13
N ALA A 137 -11.27 -4.17 -9.19
CA ALA A 137 -12.65 -4.65 -9.20
C ALA A 137 -13.38 -4.23 -10.49
N LYS A 138 -13.27 -2.96 -10.87
CA LYS A 138 -13.86 -2.45 -12.11
C LYS A 138 -13.33 -3.19 -13.35
N ARG A 139 -12.02 -3.43 -13.41
CA ARG A 139 -11.42 -4.14 -14.54
C ARG A 139 -11.85 -5.59 -14.63
N LEU A 140 -11.94 -6.28 -13.49
CA LEU A 140 -12.44 -7.66 -13.43
C LEU A 140 -13.88 -7.74 -13.90
N LEU A 141 -14.76 -6.84 -13.42
CA LEU A 141 -16.16 -6.78 -13.88
C LEU A 141 -16.26 -6.55 -15.39
N GLN A 142 -15.48 -5.61 -15.94
CA GLN A 142 -15.43 -5.38 -17.38
C GLN A 142 -15.04 -6.64 -18.17
N LEU A 143 -14.01 -7.37 -17.70
CA LEU A 143 -13.59 -8.62 -18.32
C LEU A 143 -14.71 -9.68 -18.29
N MET A 144 -15.47 -9.75 -17.19
CA MET A 144 -16.58 -10.69 -17.06
C MET A 144 -17.75 -10.36 -17.99
N GLU A 145 -18.01 -9.06 -18.24
CA GLU A 145 -19.12 -8.59 -19.09
C GLU A 145 -18.82 -8.68 -20.60
N GLU A 146 -17.55 -8.73 -21.00
CA GLU A 146 -17.19 -8.84 -22.42
C GLU A 146 -17.83 -10.07 -23.07
N LYS A 147 -18.48 -9.92 -24.23
CA LYS A 147 -19.05 -11.06 -24.96
C LYS A 147 -17.94 -11.94 -25.52
N LYS A 148 -18.12 -13.28 -25.42
CA LYS A 148 -17.23 -14.22 -26.12
C LYS A 148 -17.30 -13.95 -27.62
N LYS A 149 -16.17 -13.70 -28.24
CA LYS A 149 -16.08 -13.39 -29.68
C LYS A 149 -16.14 -14.61 -30.59
N THR A 150 -15.96 -15.83 -30.05
CA THR A 150 -15.84 -17.04 -30.87
C THR A 150 -16.32 -18.27 -30.09
N GLU A 151 -17.03 -19.17 -30.74
CA GLU A 151 -17.23 -20.52 -30.23
C GLU A 151 -15.90 -21.27 -30.29
N ILE A 152 -15.36 -21.60 -29.12
CA ILE A 152 -14.08 -22.29 -28.97
C ILE A 152 -14.41 -23.76 -28.67
N ASP A 153 -13.85 -24.66 -29.46
CA ASP A 153 -13.87 -26.09 -29.15
C ASP A 153 -12.89 -26.37 -28.01
N THR A 154 -13.40 -26.21 -26.80
CA THR A 154 -12.61 -26.29 -25.56
C THR A 154 -11.96 -27.65 -25.41
N GLU A 155 -12.69 -28.73 -25.74
CA GLU A 155 -12.18 -30.09 -25.55
C GLU A 155 -11.00 -30.36 -26.50
N LYS A 156 -11.08 -29.91 -27.74
CA LYS A 156 -9.99 -29.99 -28.69
C LYS A 156 -8.73 -29.23 -28.22
N ILE A 157 -8.91 -28.04 -27.64
CA ILE A 157 -7.79 -27.25 -27.11
C ILE A 157 -7.15 -27.99 -25.93
N VAL A 158 -7.95 -28.44 -24.96
CA VAL A 158 -7.43 -29.14 -23.77
C VAL A 158 -6.68 -30.42 -24.19
N GLN A 159 -7.24 -31.19 -25.12
CA GLN A 159 -6.57 -32.38 -25.65
C GLN A 159 -5.24 -32.02 -26.35
N THR A 160 -5.23 -30.96 -27.13
CA THR A 160 -4.01 -30.49 -27.81
C THR A 160 -2.93 -30.08 -26.81
N VAL A 161 -3.30 -29.39 -25.75
CA VAL A 161 -2.39 -29.00 -24.67
C VAL A 161 -1.80 -30.24 -23.99
N ILE A 162 -2.63 -31.19 -23.60
CA ILE A 162 -2.19 -32.42 -22.93
C ILE A 162 -1.28 -33.27 -23.84
N GLN A 163 -1.63 -33.41 -25.12
CA GLN A 163 -0.84 -34.20 -26.07
C GLN A 163 0.52 -33.57 -26.41
N ASN A 164 0.62 -32.25 -26.47
CA ASN A 164 1.84 -31.54 -26.79
C ASN A 164 2.70 -31.24 -25.55
N SER A 165 2.20 -31.50 -24.35
CA SER A 165 2.93 -31.30 -23.11
C SER A 165 3.72 -32.57 -22.74
N GLU A 166 4.95 -32.39 -22.31
CA GLU A 166 5.75 -33.46 -21.66
C GLU A 166 5.36 -33.68 -20.19
N ILE A 167 4.33 -32.93 -19.72
CA ILE A 167 3.90 -32.91 -18.33
C ILE A 167 2.63 -33.73 -18.18
N PHE A 168 2.60 -34.60 -17.18
CA PHE A 168 1.39 -35.31 -16.78
C PHE A 168 0.56 -34.41 -15.87
N TYR A 169 -0.59 -33.98 -16.35
CA TYR A 169 -1.58 -33.23 -15.55
C TYR A 169 -2.52 -34.20 -14.84
N ASP A 170 -2.78 -33.99 -13.56
CA ASP A 170 -3.84 -34.71 -12.85
C ASP A 170 -5.22 -34.19 -13.25
N GLU A 171 -6.29 -34.85 -12.73
CA GLU A 171 -7.67 -34.50 -13.07
C GLU A 171 -8.00 -33.04 -12.69
N ILE A 172 -7.53 -32.57 -11.53
CA ILE A 172 -7.79 -31.21 -11.03
C ILE A 172 -7.06 -30.17 -11.90
N GLN A 173 -5.82 -30.46 -12.27
CA GLN A 173 -5.04 -29.60 -13.16
C GLN A 173 -5.64 -29.53 -14.56
N THR A 174 -6.12 -30.67 -15.09
CA THR A 174 -6.82 -30.74 -16.38
C THR A 174 -8.12 -29.93 -16.36
N GLU A 175 -8.89 -30.02 -15.27
CA GLU A 175 -10.11 -29.23 -15.10
C GLU A 175 -9.81 -27.74 -14.95
N ALA A 176 -8.70 -27.38 -14.30
CA ALA A 176 -8.25 -25.99 -14.21
C ALA A 176 -7.87 -25.44 -15.61
N ILE A 177 -7.18 -26.20 -16.45
CA ILE A 177 -6.87 -25.82 -17.84
C ILE A 177 -8.18 -25.64 -18.64
N ARG A 178 -9.13 -26.59 -18.53
CA ARG A 178 -10.46 -26.48 -19.17
C ARG A 178 -11.19 -25.22 -18.73
N THR A 179 -11.23 -24.96 -17.44
CA THR A 179 -11.85 -23.76 -16.87
C THR A 179 -11.19 -22.47 -17.37
N ALA A 180 -9.85 -22.43 -17.49
CA ALA A 180 -9.13 -21.27 -18.01
C ALA A 180 -9.51 -20.95 -19.47
N VAL A 181 -9.69 -21.96 -20.31
CA VAL A 181 -10.08 -21.77 -21.73
C VAL A 181 -11.50 -21.20 -21.87
N ILE A 182 -12.42 -21.58 -20.98
CA ILE A 182 -13.83 -21.13 -21.07
C ILE A 182 -14.13 -19.88 -20.26
N SER A 183 -13.31 -19.58 -19.24
CA SER A 183 -13.57 -18.48 -18.32
C SER A 183 -12.83 -17.23 -18.75
N LYS A 184 -13.42 -16.06 -18.54
CA LYS A 184 -12.78 -14.77 -18.77
C LYS A 184 -11.94 -14.29 -17.57
N VAL A 185 -12.33 -14.75 -16.41
CA VAL A 185 -11.62 -14.55 -15.15
C VAL A 185 -11.66 -15.87 -14.38
N MET A 186 -10.51 -16.32 -13.94
CA MET A 186 -10.38 -17.53 -13.13
C MET A 186 -9.41 -17.26 -11.98
N ILE A 187 -9.69 -17.84 -10.83
CA ILE A 187 -8.80 -17.83 -9.68
C ILE A 187 -8.24 -19.24 -9.48
N LEU A 188 -6.93 -19.40 -9.70
CA LEU A 188 -6.23 -20.65 -9.46
C LEU A 188 -5.53 -20.58 -8.09
N THR A 189 -5.97 -21.38 -7.15
CA THR A 189 -5.41 -21.44 -5.79
C THR A 189 -4.87 -22.83 -5.48
N GLY A 190 -4.05 -22.94 -4.44
CA GLY A 190 -3.49 -24.20 -3.96
C GLY A 190 -2.26 -23.97 -3.08
N GLY A 191 -1.93 -24.97 -2.28
CA GLY A 191 -0.76 -24.95 -1.40
C GLY A 191 0.59 -24.88 -2.15
N PRO A 192 1.71 -24.73 -1.43
CA PRO A 192 3.04 -24.86 -2.01
C PRO A 192 3.24 -26.23 -2.66
N GLY A 193 3.85 -26.29 -3.85
CA GLY A 193 4.15 -27.56 -4.53
C GLY A 193 2.99 -28.24 -5.25
N THR A 194 1.77 -27.67 -5.29
CA THR A 194 0.60 -28.26 -5.96
C THR A 194 0.56 -28.07 -7.49
N GLY A 195 1.67 -27.66 -8.10
CA GLY A 195 1.77 -27.55 -9.55
C GLY A 195 1.02 -26.36 -10.19
N LYS A 196 0.66 -25.31 -9.42
CA LYS A 196 -0.04 -24.13 -9.97
C LYS A 196 0.67 -23.50 -11.17
N THR A 197 1.99 -23.31 -11.06
CA THR A 197 2.80 -22.75 -12.16
C THR A 197 2.78 -23.69 -13.37
N THR A 198 2.89 -24.99 -13.14
CA THR A 198 2.82 -26.02 -14.18
C THR A 198 1.47 -25.97 -14.91
N THR A 199 0.38 -25.85 -14.16
CA THR A 199 -0.99 -25.75 -14.72
C THR A 199 -1.18 -24.47 -15.54
N THR A 200 -0.55 -23.35 -15.16
CA THR A 200 -0.64 -22.06 -15.89
C THR A 200 0.19 -22.05 -17.18
N MET A 201 1.12 -22.97 -17.35
CA MET A 201 1.93 -23.10 -18.56
C MET A 201 1.26 -24.01 -19.60
N GLY A 202 0.30 -24.84 -19.21
CA GLY A 202 -0.55 -25.60 -20.09
C GLY A 202 -1.69 -24.77 -20.65
#